data_f13111cadb0b062b0017b2612b280da5
#
_entry.id   f13111cadb0b062b0017b2612b280da5
#
_cell.length_a   1.000
_cell.length_b   1.000
_cell.length_c   1.000
_cell.angle_alpha   90.00
_cell.angle_beta   90.00
_cell.angle_gamma   90.00
#
_symmetry.space_group_name_H-M   'P 1'
#
loop_
_entity.id
_entity.type
_entity.pdbx_description
1 polymer ?
#
loop_
_entity_poly.entity_id
_entity_poly.type
_entity_poly.pdbx_seq_one_letter_code
_entity_poly.pdbx_strand_id
1 'polypeptide(L)'
;DALLWEKDFRASHLGTMDMTFRDFMDVYAAEIKPRIREHSWIDKEYIINDEITPFFGDMRMNEIKPVDVVRWQNELIQYRNKDGEPYSPTYLRTINNQLAAIFNHPERYYDLPNNPVSKTTRMGSSKGSEMVFWTKEEYLKFSEAIMDKPLAFHAFEILYWTGIREGELLALTSADFDLDTAELSITKSYQCLRGVDTITDPKTPKSVRTISIPRFLNEEMREYLELRDDLKPHDRIFQMTKHFLSHEMKRGCEASGVKRIRIHDLRHSHVSLLINIGFSALAIAERVGHESVDITYRYAHLFPTKQKEMANALHELREE
;
A
#
# COMPACT_ATOMS: atom_id res chain seq x y z
N ASP A 1 32.18 -19.65 -25.13
CA ASP A 1 31.97 -19.05 -26.48
C ASP A 1 30.51 -18.61 -26.71
N ALA A 2 29.50 -19.44 -26.41
CA ALA A 2 28.09 -19.07 -26.59
C ALA A 2 27.63 -17.89 -25.69
N LEU A 3 28.06 -17.85 -24.44
CA LEU A 3 27.79 -16.79 -23.48
C LEU A 3 28.48 -15.46 -23.85
N LEU A 4 29.67 -15.52 -24.41
CA LEU A 4 30.39 -14.34 -24.92
C LEU A 4 29.71 -13.81 -26.19
N TRP A 5 29.36 -14.71 -27.12
CA TRP A 5 28.62 -14.34 -28.33
C TRP A 5 27.26 -13.72 -28.02
N GLU A 6 26.52 -14.31 -27.09
CA GLU A 6 25.23 -13.78 -26.62
C GLU A 6 25.38 -12.39 -25.98
N LYS A 7 26.46 -12.18 -25.23
CA LYS A 7 26.76 -10.88 -24.60
C LYS A 7 27.15 -9.82 -25.63
N ASP A 8 27.98 -10.19 -26.61
CA ASP A 8 28.41 -9.29 -27.70
C ASP A 8 27.24 -9.03 -28.69
N PHE A 9 26.42 -10.03 -28.97
CA PHE A 9 25.20 -9.90 -29.77
C PHE A 9 24.20 -8.95 -29.07
N ARG A 10 23.93 -9.15 -27.79
CA ARG A 10 23.07 -8.24 -27.01
C ARG A 10 23.64 -6.82 -26.97
N ALA A 11 24.94 -6.65 -26.78
CA ALA A 11 25.58 -5.33 -26.74
C ALA A 11 25.48 -4.59 -28.10
N SER A 12 25.64 -5.30 -29.22
CA SER A 12 25.52 -4.70 -30.55
C SER A 12 24.10 -4.31 -30.94
N HIS A 13 23.08 -5.01 -30.42
CA HIS A 13 21.67 -4.73 -30.70
C HIS A 13 21.05 -3.73 -29.70
N LEU A 14 21.64 -3.59 -28.51
CA LEU A 14 21.21 -2.58 -27.53
C LEU A 14 21.39 -1.14 -28.04
N GLY A 15 22.48 -0.86 -28.78
CA GLY A 15 22.74 0.47 -29.34
C GLY A 15 21.78 0.90 -30.47
N THR A 16 21.09 -0.05 -31.10
CA THR A 16 20.11 0.22 -32.17
C THR A 16 18.67 0.01 -31.72
N MET A 17 18.47 -0.60 -30.53
CA MET A 17 17.17 -1.07 -30.02
C MET A 17 16.42 -1.97 -31.03
N ASP A 18 17.19 -2.66 -31.89
CA ASP A 18 16.67 -3.60 -32.90
C ASP A 18 16.51 -4.99 -32.30
N MET A 19 15.72 -5.07 -31.22
CA MET A 19 15.33 -6.29 -30.53
C MET A 19 13.85 -6.26 -30.20
N THR A 20 13.28 -7.41 -29.91
CA THR A 20 11.85 -7.46 -29.53
C THR A 20 11.66 -6.83 -28.14
N PHE A 21 10.45 -6.38 -27.87
CA PHE A 21 10.08 -5.88 -26.54
C PHE A 21 10.33 -6.97 -25.48
N ARG A 22 10.03 -8.23 -25.79
CA ARG A 22 10.25 -9.37 -24.90
C ARG A 22 11.74 -9.53 -24.53
N ASP A 23 12.64 -9.47 -25.52
CA ASP A 23 14.07 -9.58 -25.28
C ASP A 23 14.59 -8.40 -24.47
N PHE A 24 14.04 -7.21 -24.71
CA PHE A 24 14.38 -6.02 -23.93
C PHE A 24 13.93 -6.16 -22.47
N MET A 25 12.81 -6.83 -22.20
CA MET A 25 12.35 -7.05 -20.82
C MET A 25 13.35 -7.83 -19.97
N ASP A 26 14.12 -8.76 -20.56
CA ASP A 26 15.19 -9.47 -19.84
C ASP A 26 16.32 -8.52 -19.43
N VAL A 27 16.70 -7.59 -20.33
CA VAL A 27 17.70 -6.54 -20.03
C VAL A 27 17.18 -5.62 -18.94
N TYR A 28 15.95 -5.12 -19.11
CA TYR A 28 15.30 -4.24 -18.14
C TYR A 28 15.16 -4.88 -16.76
N ALA A 29 14.78 -6.16 -16.71
CA ALA A 29 14.69 -6.91 -15.47
C ALA A 29 16.04 -7.04 -14.77
N ALA A 30 17.10 -7.40 -15.51
CA ALA A 30 18.45 -7.54 -14.96
C ALA A 30 18.97 -6.23 -14.35
N GLU A 31 18.61 -5.09 -14.90
CA GLU A 31 19.07 -3.78 -14.44
C GLU A 31 18.21 -3.15 -13.34
N ILE A 32 16.89 -3.37 -13.37
CA ILE A 32 15.97 -2.74 -12.43
C ILE A 32 15.73 -3.57 -11.17
N LYS A 33 15.65 -4.90 -11.30
CA LYS A 33 15.37 -5.80 -10.16
C LYS A 33 16.34 -5.60 -8.99
N PRO A 34 17.66 -5.44 -9.16
CA PRO A 34 18.59 -5.19 -8.06
C PRO A 34 18.40 -3.83 -7.36
N ARG A 35 17.71 -2.88 -8.01
CA ARG A 35 17.56 -1.49 -7.53
C ARG A 35 16.26 -1.23 -6.79
N ILE A 36 15.35 -2.19 -6.76
CA ILE A 36 14.04 -2.05 -6.14
C ILE A 36 13.78 -3.22 -5.18
N ARG A 37 12.85 -3.02 -4.25
CA ARG A 37 12.44 -4.09 -3.33
C ARG A 37 11.77 -5.22 -4.10
N GLU A 38 11.96 -6.46 -3.66
CA GLU A 38 11.38 -7.66 -4.31
C GLU A 38 9.87 -7.55 -4.49
N HIS A 39 9.14 -7.12 -3.48
CA HIS A 39 7.70 -6.87 -3.58
C HIS A 39 7.34 -5.92 -4.75
N SER A 40 8.07 -4.81 -4.89
CA SER A 40 7.83 -3.86 -5.97
C SER A 40 8.17 -4.44 -7.35
N TRP A 41 9.14 -5.37 -7.39
CA TRP A 41 9.44 -6.10 -8.61
C TRP A 41 8.32 -7.08 -8.97
N ILE A 42 7.79 -7.84 -8.00
CA ILE A 42 6.69 -8.80 -8.22
C ILE A 42 5.46 -8.09 -8.81
N ASP A 43 5.06 -6.94 -8.24
CA ASP A 43 3.94 -6.16 -8.76
C ASP A 43 4.20 -5.65 -10.18
N LYS A 44 5.44 -5.21 -10.44
CA LYS A 44 5.86 -4.74 -11.76
C LYS A 44 5.89 -5.88 -12.77
N GLU A 45 6.45 -7.02 -12.41
CA GLU A 45 6.56 -8.23 -13.23
C GLU A 45 5.17 -8.76 -13.63
N TYR A 46 4.22 -8.74 -12.70
CA TYR A 46 2.82 -9.09 -12.98
C TYR A 46 2.22 -8.19 -14.06
N ILE A 47 2.33 -6.87 -13.91
CA ILE A 47 1.79 -5.93 -14.90
C ILE A 47 2.50 -6.08 -16.26
N ILE A 48 3.81 -6.30 -16.26
CA ILE A 48 4.57 -6.51 -17.51
C ILE A 48 4.06 -7.75 -18.24
N ASN A 49 3.94 -8.87 -17.53
CA ASN A 49 3.60 -10.15 -18.15
C ASN A 49 2.14 -10.24 -18.58
N ASP A 50 1.22 -9.71 -17.77
CA ASP A 50 -0.21 -9.88 -18.01
C ASP A 50 -0.83 -8.78 -18.84
N GLU A 51 -0.31 -7.53 -18.77
CA GLU A 51 -0.95 -6.37 -19.38
C GLU A 51 -0.15 -5.73 -20.53
N ILE A 52 1.17 -5.90 -20.55
CA ILE A 52 2.03 -5.21 -21.51
C ILE A 52 2.61 -6.18 -22.55
N THR A 53 3.25 -7.25 -22.11
CA THR A 53 3.93 -8.21 -23.00
C THR A 53 2.98 -8.90 -23.99
N PRO A 54 1.71 -9.21 -23.68
CA PRO A 54 0.80 -9.81 -24.64
C PRO A 54 0.58 -8.93 -25.88
N PHE A 55 0.64 -7.61 -25.75
CA PHE A 55 0.48 -6.68 -26.87
C PHE A 55 1.80 -6.35 -27.57
N PHE A 56 2.84 -6.00 -26.81
CA PHE A 56 4.09 -5.47 -27.35
C PHE A 56 5.19 -6.52 -27.57
N GLY A 57 5.06 -7.71 -26.97
CA GLY A 57 6.14 -8.69 -26.80
C GLY A 57 6.93 -9.01 -28.06
N ASP A 58 6.25 -9.18 -29.19
CA ASP A 58 6.84 -9.58 -30.44
C ASP A 58 7.19 -8.38 -31.37
N MET A 59 6.88 -7.16 -30.94
CA MET A 59 7.22 -5.94 -31.67
C MET A 59 8.67 -5.53 -31.38
N ARG A 60 9.37 -4.97 -32.37
CA ARG A 60 10.70 -4.40 -32.18
C ARG A 60 10.64 -3.08 -31.45
N MET A 61 11.52 -2.86 -30.47
CA MET A 61 11.52 -1.66 -29.61
C MET A 61 11.61 -0.35 -30.43
N ASN A 62 12.44 -0.32 -31.48
CA ASN A 62 12.62 0.84 -32.37
C ASN A 62 11.47 1.04 -33.37
N GLU A 63 10.57 0.08 -33.55
CA GLU A 63 9.43 0.13 -34.47
C GLU A 63 8.11 0.48 -33.78
N ILE A 64 8.04 0.39 -32.45
CA ILE A 64 6.83 0.73 -31.69
C ILE A 64 6.52 2.23 -31.83
N LYS A 65 5.31 2.54 -32.29
CA LYS A 65 4.86 3.91 -32.58
C LYS A 65 3.83 4.39 -31.56
N PRO A 66 3.63 5.71 -31.42
CA PRO A 66 2.57 6.25 -30.56
C PRO A 66 1.18 5.69 -30.85
N VAL A 67 0.88 5.36 -32.10
CA VAL A 67 -0.41 4.74 -32.49
C VAL A 67 -0.59 3.35 -31.88
N ASP A 68 0.47 2.58 -31.72
CA ASP A 68 0.41 1.25 -31.12
C ASP A 68 0.14 1.38 -29.62
N VAL A 69 0.74 2.37 -28.95
CA VAL A 69 0.44 2.68 -27.55
C VAL A 69 -1.04 3.08 -27.38
N VAL A 70 -1.58 3.91 -28.30
CA VAL A 70 -3.01 4.30 -28.25
C VAL A 70 -3.93 3.09 -28.46
N ARG A 71 -3.59 2.16 -29.37
CA ARG A 71 -4.38 0.93 -29.58
C ARG A 71 -4.39 0.08 -28.31
N TRP A 72 -3.23 -0.17 -27.72
CA TRP A 72 -3.11 -0.91 -26.47
C TRP A 72 -3.90 -0.23 -25.33
N GLN A 73 -3.82 1.09 -25.17
CA GLN A 73 -4.61 1.82 -24.19
C GLN A 73 -6.12 1.61 -24.40
N ASN A 74 -6.59 1.65 -25.64
CA ASN A 74 -8.00 1.45 -25.98
C ASN A 74 -8.47 0.02 -25.67
N GLU A 75 -7.64 -1.00 -25.91
CA GLU A 75 -7.95 -2.39 -25.53
C GLU A 75 -8.12 -2.52 -24.02
N LEU A 76 -7.21 -1.95 -23.22
CA LEU A 76 -7.31 -1.99 -21.75
C LEU A 76 -8.50 -1.20 -21.20
N ILE A 77 -8.87 -0.08 -21.82
CA ILE A 77 -10.05 0.70 -21.43
C ILE A 77 -11.34 -0.09 -21.73
N GLN A 78 -11.35 -0.85 -22.82
CA GLN A 78 -12.49 -1.66 -23.22
C GLN A 78 -12.55 -3.02 -22.49
N TYR A 79 -11.49 -3.43 -21.85
CA TYR A 79 -11.44 -4.70 -21.10
C TYR A 79 -12.57 -4.80 -20.08
N ARG A 80 -13.13 -5.99 -19.94
CA ARG A 80 -14.10 -6.35 -18.90
C ARG A 80 -13.71 -7.69 -18.31
N ASN A 81 -13.72 -7.77 -16.98
CA ASN A 81 -13.48 -9.01 -16.26
C ASN A 81 -14.68 -9.98 -16.40
N LYS A 82 -14.61 -11.14 -15.73
CA LYS A 82 -15.66 -12.17 -15.76
C LYS A 82 -17.01 -11.67 -15.22
N ASP A 83 -16.99 -10.64 -14.39
CA ASP A 83 -18.18 -10.02 -13.78
C ASP A 83 -18.68 -8.82 -14.60
N GLY A 84 -18.07 -8.54 -15.77
CA GLY A 84 -18.40 -7.43 -16.64
C GLY A 84 -17.82 -6.07 -16.21
N GLU A 85 -16.98 -6.04 -15.19
CA GLU A 85 -16.42 -4.81 -14.64
C GLU A 85 -15.17 -4.37 -15.39
N PRO A 86 -14.99 -3.06 -15.67
CA PRO A 86 -13.79 -2.52 -16.29
C PRO A 86 -12.62 -2.45 -15.28
N TYR A 87 -11.42 -2.27 -15.79
CA TYR A 87 -10.30 -1.84 -14.94
C TYR A 87 -10.60 -0.50 -14.30
N SER A 88 -10.20 -0.36 -13.02
CA SER A 88 -10.34 0.92 -12.32
C SER A 88 -9.45 2.00 -12.97
N PRO A 89 -9.87 3.28 -12.96
CA PRO A 89 -9.05 4.36 -13.52
C PRO A 89 -7.65 4.46 -12.90
N THR A 90 -7.52 4.13 -11.61
CA THR A 90 -6.23 4.11 -10.91
C THR A 90 -5.34 2.94 -11.35
N TYR A 91 -5.91 1.78 -11.62
CA TYR A 91 -5.18 0.62 -12.14
C TYR A 91 -4.69 0.89 -13.58
N LEU A 92 -5.56 1.40 -14.46
CA LEU A 92 -5.15 1.84 -15.81
C LEU A 92 -3.99 2.84 -15.75
N ARG A 93 -4.02 3.77 -14.80
CA ARG A 93 -2.93 4.71 -14.58
C ARG A 93 -1.64 4.01 -14.16
N THR A 94 -1.74 3.01 -13.30
CA THR A 94 -0.59 2.21 -12.85
C THR A 94 0.04 1.45 -13.99
N ILE A 95 -0.76 0.77 -14.82
CA ILE A 95 -0.30 0.05 -16.01
C ILE A 95 0.40 1.02 -16.98
N ASN A 96 -0.21 2.16 -17.27
CA ASN A 96 0.39 3.18 -18.14
C ASN A 96 1.73 3.70 -17.61
N ASN A 97 1.84 3.91 -16.30
CA ASN A 97 3.10 4.34 -15.68
C ASN A 97 4.19 3.26 -15.76
N GLN A 98 3.83 1.96 -15.75
CA GLN A 98 4.79 0.88 -15.95
C GLN A 98 5.33 0.90 -17.39
N LEU A 99 4.47 1.03 -18.40
CA LEU A 99 4.92 1.15 -19.79
C LEU A 99 5.83 2.38 -19.97
N ALA A 100 5.44 3.53 -19.39
CA ALA A 100 6.27 4.73 -19.44
C ALA A 100 7.64 4.52 -18.80
N ALA A 101 7.71 3.86 -17.65
CA ALA A 101 8.98 3.55 -16.98
C ALA A 101 9.87 2.63 -17.83
N ILE A 102 9.27 1.65 -18.55
CA ILE A 102 9.98 0.75 -19.44
C ILE A 102 10.58 1.53 -20.62
N PHE A 103 9.85 2.42 -21.27
CA PHE A 103 10.34 3.18 -22.42
C PHE A 103 11.27 4.35 -22.04
N ASN A 104 11.11 4.95 -20.87
CA ASN A 104 12.05 5.96 -20.37
C ASN A 104 13.45 5.37 -20.07
N HIS A 105 13.52 4.08 -19.82
CA HIS A 105 14.79 3.42 -19.53
C HIS A 105 15.71 3.39 -20.77
N PRO A 106 15.31 2.85 -21.95
CA PRO A 106 16.13 2.85 -23.16
C PRO A 106 16.30 4.24 -23.76
N GLU A 107 15.34 5.16 -23.60
CA GLU A 107 15.53 6.56 -23.99
C GLU A 107 16.70 7.20 -23.22
N ARG A 108 16.87 6.86 -21.94
CA ARG A 108 17.92 7.43 -21.09
C ARG A 108 19.29 6.75 -21.24
N TYR A 109 19.32 5.43 -21.44
CA TYR A 109 20.53 4.63 -21.32
C TYR A 109 20.97 3.92 -22.62
N TYR A 110 20.11 3.83 -23.62
CA TYR A 110 20.32 3.07 -24.86
C TYR A 110 19.98 3.86 -26.13
N ASP A 111 19.95 5.17 -26.03
CA ASP A 111 19.75 6.09 -27.16
C ASP A 111 18.53 5.77 -28.02
N LEU A 112 17.43 5.29 -27.40
CA LEU A 112 16.16 5.11 -28.11
C LEU A 112 15.70 6.46 -28.67
N PRO A 113 15.67 6.66 -30.00
CA PRO A 113 15.53 7.99 -30.59
C PRO A 113 14.14 8.60 -30.39
N ASN A 114 13.13 7.78 -30.19
CA ASN A 114 11.75 8.22 -30.02
C ASN A 114 11.04 7.36 -29.02
N ASN A 115 10.75 7.92 -27.83
CA ASN A 115 9.90 7.28 -26.85
C ASN A 115 8.43 7.43 -27.29
N PRO A 116 7.76 6.33 -27.70
CA PRO A 116 6.38 6.40 -28.18
C PRO A 116 5.39 6.78 -27.08
N VAL A 117 5.68 6.44 -25.82
CA VAL A 117 4.78 6.70 -24.71
C VAL A 117 4.76 8.18 -24.33
N SER A 118 5.89 8.88 -24.47
CA SER A 118 5.97 10.31 -24.15
C SER A 118 5.09 11.18 -25.06
N LYS A 119 4.73 10.66 -26.25
CA LYS A 119 3.89 11.34 -27.25
C LYS A 119 2.40 11.00 -27.12
N THR A 120 2.00 10.20 -26.14
CA THR A 120 0.61 9.80 -25.92
C THR A 120 0.04 10.39 -24.64
N THR A 121 -1.28 10.55 -24.60
CA THR A 121 -1.98 10.94 -23.39
C THR A 121 -1.98 9.77 -22.42
N ARG A 122 -1.73 10.04 -21.15
CA ARG A 122 -1.76 9.00 -20.11
C ARG A 122 -3.19 8.54 -19.87
N MET A 123 -3.43 7.24 -19.89
CA MET A 123 -4.74 6.69 -19.53
C MET A 123 -4.95 6.65 -18.00
N GLY A 124 -6.22 6.61 -17.62
CA GLY A 124 -6.64 6.49 -16.23
C GLY A 124 -6.51 7.79 -15.42
N SER A 125 -6.74 7.71 -14.13
CA SER A 125 -6.74 8.85 -13.20
C SER A 125 -5.84 8.60 -12.00
N SER A 126 -5.21 9.66 -11.50
CA SER A 126 -4.50 9.65 -10.21
C SER A 126 -5.42 9.92 -9.03
N LYS A 127 -6.66 10.36 -9.28
CA LYS A 127 -7.64 10.55 -8.22
C LYS A 127 -8.17 9.18 -7.81
N GLY A 128 -7.85 8.75 -6.60
CA GLY A 128 -8.50 7.62 -5.95
C GLY A 128 -9.98 7.92 -5.62
N SER A 129 -10.72 6.89 -5.24
CA SER A 129 -12.02 7.05 -4.61
C SER A 129 -11.90 7.89 -3.33
N GLU A 130 -12.98 8.54 -2.93
CA GLU A 130 -13.06 9.21 -1.63
C GLU A 130 -12.64 8.27 -0.51
N MET A 131 -11.97 8.84 0.51
CA MET A 131 -11.58 8.06 1.68
C MET A 131 -12.83 7.67 2.46
N VAL A 132 -13.04 6.37 2.59
CA VAL A 132 -14.11 5.82 3.43
C VAL A 132 -13.51 5.42 4.77
N PHE A 133 -14.20 5.76 5.86
CA PHE A 133 -13.78 5.39 7.21
C PHE A 133 -15.00 5.14 8.08
N TRP A 134 -14.78 4.47 9.20
CA TRP A 134 -15.79 4.26 10.25
C TRP A 134 -15.69 5.32 11.33
N THR A 135 -16.85 5.70 11.86
CA THR A 135 -16.92 6.39 13.16
C THR A 135 -16.62 5.41 14.30
N LYS A 136 -16.45 5.93 15.51
CA LYS A 136 -16.28 5.09 16.70
C LYS A 136 -17.49 4.15 16.91
N GLU A 137 -18.67 4.65 16.71
CA GLU A 137 -19.92 3.91 16.89
C GLU A 137 -20.07 2.79 15.84
N GLU A 138 -19.69 3.04 14.60
CA GLU A 138 -19.64 2.01 13.54
C GLU A 138 -18.63 0.93 13.90
N TYR A 139 -17.44 1.31 14.37
CA TYR A 139 -16.42 0.37 14.77
C TYR A 139 -16.86 -0.52 15.94
N LEU A 140 -17.43 0.07 16.99
CA LEU A 140 -17.87 -0.69 18.16
C LEU A 140 -18.98 -1.73 17.81
N LYS A 141 -19.90 -1.38 16.91
CA LYS A 141 -20.90 -2.34 16.40
C LYS A 141 -20.25 -3.49 15.64
N PHE A 142 -19.23 -3.19 14.83
CA PHE A 142 -18.48 -4.20 14.10
C PHE A 142 -17.68 -5.10 15.07
N SER A 143 -16.98 -4.51 16.02
CA SER A 143 -16.15 -5.21 17.00
C SER A 143 -16.99 -6.21 17.82
N GLU A 144 -18.15 -5.81 18.31
CA GLU A 144 -19.11 -6.68 19.00
C GLU A 144 -19.53 -7.89 18.15
N ALA A 145 -19.75 -7.69 16.86
CA ALA A 145 -20.21 -8.75 15.94
C ALA A 145 -19.11 -9.80 15.59
N ILE A 146 -17.86 -9.56 15.96
CA ILE A 146 -16.72 -10.47 15.69
C ILE A 146 -16.04 -11.03 16.94
N MET A 147 -16.57 -10.78 18.14
CA MET A 147 -16.01 -11.26 19.40
C MET A 147 -15.95 -12.78 19.51
N ASP A 148 -16.76 -13.49 18.72
CA ASP A 148 -16.77 -14.95 18.63
C ASP A 148 -15.46 -15.56 18.07
N LYS A 149 -14.59 -14.72 17.51
CA LYS A 149 -13.28 -15.13 16.96
C LYS A 149 -12.15 -14.29 17.55
N PRO A 150 -11.58 -14.70 18.69
CA PRO A 150 -10.58 -13.92 19.43
C PRO A 150 -9.40 -13.45 18.57
N LEU A 151 -8.89 -14.30 17.66
CA LEU A 151 -7.79 -13.94 16.75
C LEU A 151 -8.14 -12.74 15.84
N ALA A 152 -9.36 -12.74 15.29
CA ALA A 152 -9.84 -11.64 14.44
C ALA A 152 -10.15 -10.40 15.29
N PHE A 153 -10.86 -10.58 16.39
CA PHE A 153 -11.22 -9.51 17.31
C PHE A 153 -10.00 -8.68 17.72
N HIS A 154 -8.98 -9.30 18.32
CA HIS A 154 -7.78 -8.58 18.76
C HIS A 154 -6.98 -7.97 17.61
N ALA A 155 -6.97 -8.59 16.44
CA ALA A 155 -6.34 -8.01 15.25
C ALA A 155 -7.03 -6.70 14.85
N PHE A 156 -8.37 -6.66 14.83
CA PHE A 156 -9.14 -5.46 14.50
C PHE A 156 -9.05 -4.39 15.59
N GLU A 157 -9.04 -4.78 16.88
CA GLU A 157 -8.81 -3.87 18.00
C GLU A 157 -7.48 -3.13 17.85
N ILE A 158 -6.39 -3.86 17.57
CA ILE A 158 -5.08 -3.24 17.34
C ILE A 158 -5.13 -2.31 16.11
N LEU A 159 -5.67 -2.76 14.96
CA LEU A 159 -5.72 -1.94 13.75
C LEU A 159 -6.48 -0.63 13.95
N TYR A 160 -7.63 -0.69 14.62
CA TYR A 160 -8.48 0.48 14.82
C TYR A 160 -7.89 1.45 15.86
N TRP A 161 -7.49 0.95 17.03
CA TRP A 161 -7.06 1.80 18.14
C TRP A 161 -5.61 2.28 18.07
N THR A 162 -4.81 1.68 17.18
CA THR A 162 -3.41 2.09 16.99
C THR A 162 -3.15 2.73 15.62
N GLY A 163 -3.96 2.41 14.62
CA GLY A 163 -3.79 2.88 13.24
C GLY A 163 -2.56 2.30 12.54
N ILE A 164 -1.97 1.19 13.02
CA ILE A 164 -0.86 0.54 12.33
C ILE A 164 -1.28 -0.07 11.01
N ARG A 165 -0.31 -0.36 10.13
CA ARG A 165 -0.59 -0.98 8.84
C ARG A 165 -0.86 -2.48 9.00
N GLU A 166 -1.67 -3.05 8.12
CA GLU A 166 -1.97 -4.49 8.10
C GLU A 166 -0.70 -5.36 8.12
N GLY A 167 0.31 -5.00 7.32
CA GLY A 167 1.59 -5.72 7.32
C GLY A 167 2.37 -5.57 8.62
N GLU A 168 2.27 -4.44 9.32
CA GLU A 168 2.85 -4.21 10.63
C GLU A 168 2.14 -5.10 11.66
N LEU A 169 0.80 -5.14 11.68
CA LEU A 169 0.00 -6.03 12.53
C LEU A 169 0.42 -7.50 12.36
N LEU A 170 0.44 -7.99 11.12
CA LEU A 170 0.74 -9.39 10.82
C LEU A 170 2.18 -9.80 11.16
N ALA A 171 3.08 -8.83 11.40
CA ALA A 171 4.45 -9.06 11.84
C ALA A 171 4.62 -9.05 13.36
N LEU A 172 3.61 -8.62 14.15
CA LEU A 172 3.72 -8.46 15.59
C LEU A 172 3.99 -9.80 16.30
N THR A 173 4.87 -9.72 17.27
CA THR A 173 5.21 -10.79 18.22
C THR A 173 4.94 -10.30 19.65
N SER A 174 4.89 -11.18 20.63
CA SER A 174 4.72 -10.77 22.04
C SER A 174 5.86 -9.86 22.52
N ALA A 175 7.07 -10.03 21.97
CA ALA A 175 8.21 -9.17 22.30
C ALA A 175 8.09 -7.71 21.81
N ASP A 176 7.14 -7.40 20.95
CA ASP A 176 6.89 -6.04 20.50
C ASP A 176 6.01 -5.24 21.48
N PHE A 177 5.39 -5.90 22.45
CA PHE A 177 4.56 -5.29 23.48
C PHE A 177 5.34 -5.13 24.77
N ASP A 178 5.47 -3.90 25.26
CA ASP A 178 5.80 -3.63 26.66
C ASP A 178 4.48 -3.39 27.40
N LEU A 179 3.99 -4.46 28.03
CA LEU A 179 2.71 -4.44 28.73
C LEU A 179 2.77 -3.69 30.06
N ASP A 180 3.96 -3.41 30.60
CA ASP A 180 4.13 -2.68 31.85
C ASP A 180 4.08 -1.17 31.61
N THR A 181 4.67 -0.70 30.52
CA THR A 181 4.62 0.71 30.10
C THR A 181 3.47 1.02 29.14
N ALA A 182 2.70 0.03 28.71
CA ALA A 182 1.65 0.11 27.71
C ALA A 182 2.17 0.69 26.38
N GLU A 183 3.28 0.17 25.87
CA GLU A 183 3.92 0.58 24.63
C GLU A 183 3.93 -0.56 23.60
N LEU A 184 3.80 -0.19 22.34
CA LEU A 184 3.89 -1.09 21.19
C LEU A 184 4.99 -0.63 20.25
N SER A 185 5.99 -1.48 20.03
CA SER A 185 7.10 -1.26 19.11
C SER A 185 6.77 -1.79 17.73
N ILE A 186 6.89 -0.95 16.71
CA ILE A 186 6.60 -1.26 15.31
C ILE A 186 7.91 -1.15 14.53
N THR A 187 8.57 -2.29 14.34
CA THR A 187 9.93 -2.36 13.76
C THR A 187 10.01 -3.21 12.50
N LYS A 188 8.93 -3.91 12.14
CA LYS A 188 8.91 -4.89 11.06
C LYS A 188 7.56 -4.93 10.34
N SER A 189 7.53 -5.54 9.18
CA SER A 189 6.31 -5.71 8.38
C SER A 189 6.30 -7.10 7.73
N TYR A 190 5.15 -7.74 7.72
CA TYR A 190 4.93 -9.02 7.08
C TYR A 190 4.44 -8.86 5.65
N GLN A 191 4.94 -9.70 4.78
CA GLN A 191 4.48 -9.87 3.40
C GLN A 191 4.52 -11.36 3.03
N CYS A 192 3.63 -11.79 2.16
CA CYS A 192 3.72 -13.08 1.52
C CYS A 192 4.24 -12.87 0.10
N LEU A 193 5.50 -13.23 -0.15
CA LEU A 193 6.16 -13.06 -1.43
C LEU A 193 6.26 -14.41 -2.14
N ARG A 194 5.60 -14.55 -3.29
CA ARG A 194 5.57 -15.83 -4.07
C ARG A 194 5.19 -17.04 -3.21
N GLY A 195 4.25 -16.87 -2.28
CA GLY A 195 3.79 -17.92 -1.37
C GLY A 195 4.69 -18.16 -0.15
N VAL A 196 5.75 -17.37 0.02
CA VAL A 196 6.66 -17.46 1.17
C VAL A 196 6.39 -16.32 2.15
N ASP A 197 6.16 -16.68 3.42
CA ASP A 197 6.03 -15.72 4.51
C ASP A 197 7.36 -15.00 4.74
N THR A 198 7.36 -13.69 4.60
CA THR A 198 8.57 -12.87 4.66
C THR A 198 8.38 -11.70 5.63
N ILE A 199 9.25 -11.61 6.61
CA ILE A 199 9.36 -10.42 7.48
C ILE A 199 10.40 -9.49 6.87
N THR A 200 10.01 -8.25 6.68
CA THR A 200 10.85 -7.21 6.08
C THR A 200 10.96 -6.00 6.99
N ASP A 201 12.01 -5.22 6.80
CA ASP A 201 12.11 -3.91 7.43
C ASP A 201 10.96 -3.00 6.94
N PRO A 202 10.52 -2.05 7.75
CA PRO A 202 9.54 -1.06 7.36
C PRO A 202 9.96 -0.30 6.10
N LYS A 203 8.97 0.21 5.37
CA LYS A 203 9.22 0.89 4.07
C LYS A 203 10.10 2.13 4.20
N THR A 204 9.95 2.87 5.29
CA THR A 204 10.70 4.11 5.55
C THR A 204 11.20 4.15 7.00
N PRO A 205 12.27 4.90 7.30
CA PRO A 205 12.77 5.05 8.68
C PRO A 205 11.71 5.53 9.67
N LYS A 206 10.82 6.44 9.27
CA LYS A 206 9.71 6.94 10.09
C LYS A 206 8.64 5.88 10.39
N SER A 207 8.65 4.77 9.67
CA SER A 207 7.75 3.65 9.97
C SER A 207 8.22 2.85 11.19
N VAL A 208 9.51 2.91 11.55
CA VAL A 208 10.04 2.38 12.81
C VAL A 208 9.67 3.36 13.92
N ARG A 209 8.86 2.91 14.86
CA ARG A 209 8.33 3.75 15.93
C ARG A 209 7.83 2.93 17.10
N THR A 210 7.78 3.54 18.26
CA THR A 210 7.08 3.03 19.45
C THR A 210 5.88 3.96 19.72
N ILE A 211 4.73 3.38 20.00
CA ILE A 211 3.52 4.13 20.32
C ILE A 211 2.94 3.66 21.64
N SER A 212 2.45 4.57 22.46
CA SER A 212 1.67 4.23 23.62
C SER A 212 0.29 3.74 23.20
N ILE A 213 -0.17 2.62 23.77
CA ILE A 213 -1.49 2.05 23.50
C ILE A 213 -2.47 2.38 24.62
N PRO A 214 -3.78 2.51 24.33
CA PRO A 214 -4.78 2.75 25.38
C PRO A 214 -4.76 1.66 26.45
N ARG A 215 -5.04 2.04 27.70
CA ARG A 215 -4.98 1.11 28.83
C ARG A 215 -5.87 -0.12 28.62
N PHE A 216 -7.11 0.08 28.16
CA PHE A 216 -8.02 -1.05 27.91
C PHE A 216 -7.46 -2.03 26.88
N LEU A 217 -6.84 -1.54 25.78
CA LEU A 217 -6.22 -2.38 24.76
C LEU A 217 -5.02 -3.14 25.31
N ASN A 218 -4.23 -2.51 26.21
CA ASN A 218 -3.11 -3.15 26.88
C ASN A 218 -3.58 -4.28 27.80
N GLU A 219 -4.66 -4.07 28.53
CA GLU A 219 -5.28 -5.07 29.41
C GLU A 219 -5.84 -6.24 28.57
N GLU A 220 -6.59 -5.97 27.52
CA GLU A 220 -7.10 -6.99 26.58
C GLU A 220 -5.98 -7.80 25.93
N MET A 221 -4.90 -7.14 25.52
CA MET A 221 -3.76 -7.85 24.93
C MET A 221 -2.98 -8.67 25.95
N ARG A 222 -2.87 -8.21 27.20
CA ARG A 222 -2.27 -8.99 28.29
C ARG A 222 -3.05 -10.29 28.49
N GLU A 223 -4.35 -10.20 28.68
CA GLU A 223 -5.25 -11.36 28.84
C GLU A 223 -5.16 -12.32 27.64
N TYR A 224 -5.19 -11.76 26.42
CA TYR A 224 -5.10 -12.56 25.19
C TYR A 224 -3.77 -13.31 25.08
N LEU A 225 -2.65 -12.67 25.41
CA LEU A 225 -1.33 -13.28 25.31
C LEU A 225 -1.09 -14.32 26.42
N GLU A 226 -1.65 -14.11 27.62
CA GLU A 226 -1.61 -15.08 28.71
C GLU A 226 -2.34 -16.39 28.39
N LEU A 227 -3.37 -16.32 27.55
CA LEU A 227 -4.10 -17.50 27.06
C LEU A 227 -3.41 -18.24 25.91
N ARG A 228 -2.29 -17.71 25.40
CA ARG A 228 -1.57 -18.23 24.24
C ARG A 228 -0.25 -18.90 24.62
N ASP A 229 -0.33 -19.97 25.42
CA ASP A 229 0.82 -20.80 25.81
C ASP A 229 1.54 -21.46 24.62
N ASP A 230 0.90 -21.47 23.46
CA ASP A 230 1.43 -22.00 22.21
C ASP A 230 2.45 -21.06 21.53
N LEU A 231 2.49 -19.76 21.92
CA LEU A 231 3.34 -18.77 21.29
C LEU A 231 4.70 -18.61 21.96
N LYS A 232 5.77 -18.74 21.19
CA LYS A 232 7.10 -18.31 21.62
C LYS A 232 7.25 -16.79 21.45
N PRO A 233 8.17 -16.14 22.19
CA PRO A 233 8.33 -14.67 22.15
C PRO A 233 8.57 -14.05 20.77
N HIS A 234 9.10 -14.82 19.82
CA HIS A 234 9.40 -14.37 18.46
C HIS A 234 8.42 -14.91 17.41
N ASP A 235 7.42 -15.69 17.83
CA ASP A 235 6.38 -16.15 16.92
C ASP A 235 5.40 -15.01 16.64
N ARG A 236 4.90 -14.94 15.40
CA ARG A 236 3.86 -13.96 15.06
C ARG A 236 2.59 -14.26 15.86
N ILE A 237 2.05 -13.25 16.55
CA ILE A 237 0.78 -13.38 17.28
C ILE A 237 -0.35 -13.70 16.29
N PHE A 238 -0.37 -13.01 15.18
CA PHE A 238 -1.40 -13.10 14.15
C PHE A 238 -0.93 -13.96 12.97
N GLN A 239 -0.92 -15.28 13.18
CA GLN A 239 -0.56 -16.27 12.16
C GLN A 239 -1.70 -16.51 11.17
N MET A 240 -2.10 -15.44 10.48
CA MET A 240 -3.17 -15.44 9.49
C MET A 240 -2.76 -14.71 8.23
N THR A 241 -3.57 -14.86 7.18
CA THR A 241 -3.37 -14.19 5.89
C THR A 241 -4.20 -12.90 5.80
N LYS A 242 -3.84 -12.02 4.86
CA LYS A 242 -4.67 -10.85 4.51
C LYS A 242 -6.08 -11.25 4.04
N HIS A 243 -6.20 -12.40 3.38
CA HIS A 243 -7.50 -12.94 2.97
C HIS A 243 -8.40 -13.27 4.16
N PHE A 244 -7.83 -13.80 5.24
CA PHE A 244 -8.58 -14.06 6.47
C PHE A 244 -9.16 -12.77 7.03
N LEU A 245 -8.35 -11.71 7.19
CA LEU A 245 -8.83 -10.40 7.66
C LEU A 245 -9.93 -9.84 6.75
N SER A 246 -9.75 -9.92 5.43
CA SER A 246 -10.76 -9.45 4.47
C SER A 246 -12.08 -10.25 4.55
N HIS A 247 -11.99 -11.56 4.83
CA HIS A 247 -13.15 -12.42 5.04
C HIS A 247 -13.88 -12.05 6.34
N GLU A 248 -13.15 -11.90 7.45
CA GLU A 248 -13.74 -11.51 8.74
C GLU A 248 -14.30 -10.08 8.72
N MET A 249 -13.66 -9.16 8.00
CA MET A 249 -14.23 -7.83 7.73
C MET A 249 -15.60 -7.94 7.04
N LYS A 250 -15.70 -8.77 6.01
CA LYS A 250 -16.98 -9.00 5.30
C LYS A 250 -18.02 -9.59 6.24
N ARG A 251 -17.68 -10.66 6.97
CA ARG A 251 -18.56 -11.34 7.92
C ARG A 251 -19.07 -10.39 9.01
N GLY A 252 -18.18 -9.63 9.63
CA GLY A 252 -18.52 -8.68 10.67
C GLY A 252 -19.40 -7.54 10.18
N CYS A 253 -19.16 -7.02 8.97
CA CYS A 253 -20.01 -6.00 8.35
C CYS A 253 -21.42 -6.54 8.05
N GLU A 254 -21.53 -7.77 7.54
CA GLU A 254 -22.83 -8.42 7.27
C GLU A 254 -23.60 -8.65 8.58
N ALA A 255 -22.93 -9.06 9.65
CA ALA A 255 -23.56 -9.31 10.96
C ALA A 255 -23.97 -8.02 11.68
N SER A 256 -23.14 -6.97 11.62
CA SER A 256 -23.38 -5.69 12.32
C SER A 256 -24.23 -4.69 11.55
N GLY A 257 -24.41 -4.90 10.23
CA GLY A 257 -25.03 -3.92 9.33
C GLY A 257 -24.19 -2.68 9.05
N VAL A 258 -22.90 -2.67 9.45
CA VAL A 258 -21.98 -1.57 9.19
C VAL A 258 -21.49 -1.62 7.74
N LYS A 259 -21.32 -0.46 7.10
CA LYS A 259 -20.79 -0.38 5.73
C LYS A 259 -19.41 -1.05 5.65
N ARG A 260 -19.17 -1.83 4.60
CA ARG A 260 -17.88 -2.45 4.37
C ARG A 260 -16.84 -1.42 3.95
N ILE A 261 -15.65 -1.49 4.56
CA ILE A 261 -14.46 -0.74 4.19
C ILE A 261 -13.29 -1.70 3.93
N ARG A 262 -12.15 -1.21 3.41
CA ARG A 262 -10.93 -2.01 3.28
C ARG A 262 -10.22 -2.08 4.63
N ILE A 263 -9.41 -3.11 4.85
CA ILE A 263 -8.59 -3.21 6.08
C ILE A 263 -7.74 -1.95 6.31
N HIS A 264 -7.14 -1.41 5.24
CA HIS A 264 -6.35 -0.17 5.33
C HIS A 264 -7.18 1.06 5.75
N ASP A 265 -8.48 1.06 5.50
CA ASP A 265 -9.36 2.18 5.85
C ASP A 265 -9.61 2.27 7.38
N LEU A 266 -9.29 1.21 8.15
CA LEU A 266 -9.25 1.29 9.63
C LEU A 266 -8.21 2.31 10.12
N ARG A 267 -7.08 2.40 9.42
CA ARG A 267 -6.10 3.46 9.70
C ARG A 267 -6.65 4.85 9.35
N HIS A 268 -7.46 4.98 8.30
CA HIS A 268 -8.17 6.22 8.01
C HIS A 268 -9.18 6.55 9.12
N SER A 269 -9.86 5.53 9.65
CA SER A 269 -10.79 5.67 10.79
C SER A 269 -10.05 6.14 12.05
N HIS A 270 -8.89 5.57 12.36
CA HIS A 270 -8.05 6.00 13.47
C HIS A 270 -7.59 7.46 13.34
N VAL A 271 -7.11 7.85 12.17
CA VAL A 271 -6.70 9.25 11.90
C VAL A 271 -7.88 10.20 12.06
N SER A 272 -9.06 9.84 11.49
CA SER A 272 -10.28 10.64 11.65
C SER A 272 -10.70 10.77 13.11
N LEU A 273 -10.63 9.70 13.88
CA LEU A 273 -10.92 9.70 15.32
C LEU A 273 -9.99 10.67 16.06
N LEU A 274 -8.68 10.60 15.83
CA LEU A 274 -7.71 11.48 16.47
C LEU A 274 -7.92 12.96 16.12
N ILE A 275 -8.31 13.26 14.88
CA ILE A 275 -8.69 14.61 14.45
C ILE A 275 -9.91 15.10 15.23
N ASN A 276 -10.94 14.27 15.35
CA ASN A 276 -12.18 14.62 16.04
C ASN A 276 -11.97 14.91 17.54
N ILE A 277 -11.01 14.24 18.18
CA ILE A 277 -10.65 14.52 19.59
C ILE A 277 -9.60 15.61 19.75
N GLY A 278 -9.20 16.27 18.66
CA GLY A 278 -8.45 17.53 18.67
C GLY A 278 -6.94 17.43 18.56
N PHE A 279 -6.37 16.27 18.21
CA PHE A 279 -4.93 16.14 18.01
C PHE A 279 -4.45 16.84 16.73
N SER A 280 -3.23 17.38 16.78
CA SER A 280 -2.61 18.05 15.64
C SER A 280 -2.21 17.06 14.53
N ALA A 281 -2.15 17.55 13.29
CA ALA A 281 -1.71 16.75 12.15
C ALA A 281 -0.29 16.19 12.33
N LEU A 282 0.59 16.93 13.03
CA LEU A 282 1.96 16.49 13.31
C LEU A 282 1.97 15.31 14.27
N ALA A 283 1.28 15.41 15.41
CA ALA A 283 1.19 14.35 16.40
C ALA A 283 0.58 13.06 15.80
N ILE A 284 -0.46 13.23 14.96
CA ILE A 284 -1.07 12.12 14.24
C ILE A 284 -0.08 11.48 13.27
N ALA A 285 0.66 12.29 12.49
CA ALA A 285 1.64 11.79 11.53
C ALA A 285 2.74 10.97 12.21
N GLU A 286 3.26 11.42 13.35
CA GLU A 286 4.25 10.71 14.16
C GLU A 286 3.69 9.36 14.66
N ARG A 287 2.50 9.38 15.28
CA ARG A 287 1.85 8.17 15.80
C ARG A 287 1.66 7.11 14.73
N VAL A 288 1.11 7.49 13.58
CA VAL A 288 0.83 6.51 12.53
C VAL A 288 2.05 6.23 11.62
N GLY A 289 3.15 6.96 11.76
CA GLY A 289 4.36 6.80 10.94
C GLY A 289 4.11 7.23 9.48
N HIS A 290 3.60 8.43 9.27
CA HIS A 290 3.55 9.06 7.95
C HIS A 290 4.93 9.64 7.61
N GLU A 291 5.39 9.42 6.37
CA GLU A 291 6.67 9.94 5.90
C GLU A 291 6.69 11.47 5.85
N SER A 292 5.56 12.07 5.48
CA SER A 292 5.31 13.50 5.47
C SER A 292 3.98 13.82 6.15
N VAL A 293 3.91 14.95 6.83
CA VAL A 293 2.66 15.52 7.39
C VAL A 293 1.64 15.78 6.28
N ASP A 294 2.08 16.03 5.04
CA ASP A 294 1.20 16.21 3.88
C ASP A 294 0.23 15.03 3.67
N ILE A 295 0.65 13.82 4.05
CA ILE A 295 -0.23 12.64 4.01
C ILE A 295 -1.40 12.82 4.99
N THR A 296 -1.13 13.39 6.17
CA THR A 296 -2.17 13.69 7.17
C THR A 296 -3.03 14.87 6.73
N TYR A 297 -2.50 15.82 5.99
CA TYR A 297 -3.30 16.93 5.44
C TYR A 297 -4.30 16.53 4.35
N ARG A 298 -4.25 15.31 3.84
CA ARG A 298 -5.36 14.76 3.01
C ARG A 298 -6.68 14.69 3.78
N TYR A 299 -6.63 14.72 5.10
CA TYR A 299 -7.77 14.78 6.01
C TYR A 299 -8.07 16.22 6.46
N ALA A 300 -7.52 17.24 5.79
CA ALA A 300 -7.64 18.64 6.22
C ALA A 300 -9.11 19.09 6.37
N HIS A 301 -10.00 18.53 5.54
CA HIS A 301 -11.45 18.79 5.60
C HIS A 301 -12.13 18.29 6.89
N LEU A 302 -11.49 17.38 7.63
CA LEU A 302 -12.00 16.86 8.92
C LEU A 302 -11.53 17.69 10.11
N PHE A 303 -10.50 18.53 9.95
CA PHE A 303 -10.04 19.39 11.05
C PHE A 303 -11.07 20.49 11.34
N PRO A 304 -11.45 20.69 12.61
CA PRO A 304 -12.40 21.73 12.97
C PRO A 304 -11.83 23.12 12.68
N THR A 305 -12.69 24.01 12.22
CA THR A 305 -12.31 25.39 12.01
C THR A 305 -12.25 26.12 13.35
N LYS A 306 -11.04 26.51 13.76
CA LYS A 306 -10.80 27.19 15.05
C LYS A 306 -10.85 28.73 14.97
N GLN A 307 -11.48 29.29 13.95
CA GLN A 307 -11.49 30.74 13.72
C GLN A 307 -12.09 31.54 14.90
N LYS A 308 -13.19 31.05 15.49
CA LYS A 308 -13.80 31.68 16.65
C LYS A 308 -12.95 31.58 17.91
N GLU A 309 -12.35 30.38 18.13
CA GLU A 309 -11.44 30.16 19.27
C GLU A 309 -10.21 31.07 19.16
N MET A 310 -9.62 31.19 17.96
CA MET A 310 -8.49 32.12 17.73
C MET A 310 -8.88 33.58 17.96
N ALA A 311 -10.04 34.00 17.47
CA ALA A 311 -10.51 35.37 17.68
C ALA A 311 -10.75 35.68 19.16
N ASN A 312 -11.35 34.76 19.91
CA ASN A 312 -11.56 34.92 21.36
C ASN A 312 -10.23 34.96 22.13
N ALA A 313 -9.30 34.03 21.83
CA ALA A 313 -7.99 34.03 22.47
C ALA A 313 -7.19 35.34 22.20
N LEU A 314 -7.27 35.85 20.96
CA LEU A 314 -6.65 37.15 20.63
C LEU A 314 -7.33 38.34 21.36
N HIS A 315 -8.62 38.25 21.63
CA HIS A 315 -9.35 39.26 22.39
C HIS A 315 -8.91 39.25 23.87
N GLU A 316 -8.85 38.04 24.48
CA GLU A 316 -8.39 37.87 25.86
C GLU A 316 -6.97 38.38 26.07
N LEU A 317 -6.03 38.08 25.15
CA LEU A 317 -4.65 38.59 25.21
C LEU A 317 -4.52 40.12 25.14
N ARG A 318 -5.54 40.82 24.65
CA ARG A 318 -5.53 42.28 24.60
C ARG A 318 -6.07 42.92 25.86
N GLU A 319 -6.90 42.22 26.62
CA GLU A 319 -7.49 42.69 27.85
C GLU A 319 -6.63 42.44 29.10
N GLU A 320 -5.59 41.58 28.98
CA GLU A 320 -4.51 41.43 29.97
C GLU A 320 -3.48 42.57 29.83
#